data_ee7cda2964e7a4a835f6cc736ebfad04
#
_entry.id   ee7cda2964e7a4a835f6cc736ebfad04
#
_cell.length_a   1.000
_cell.length_b   1.000
_cell.length_c   1.000
_cell.angle_alpha   90.00
_cell.angle_beta   90.00
_cell.angle_gamma   90.00
#
_symmetry.space_group_name_H-M   'P 1'
#
loop_
_entity.id
_entity.type
_entity.pdbx_description
1 polymer ?
#
loop_
_entity_poly.entity_id
_entity_poly.type
_entity_poly.pdbx_seq_one_letter_code
_entity_poly.pdbx_strand_id
1 'polypeptide(L)'
;MHIVVAGAGEVGYNVAKALSNKYNVFVIENDEKKIEEIEKLNVEVVKGNAANLNTLKNAGVEKAEIFLGVTGNDEVNLLSGIAAKKIGAKKTIVRVGNPEYVDKPYVKNHPLGFDLIICPQLVLARAMANIITFSGAVDFVSLSGGRLSLIEMEVNEKSPVVGKKVSEIPLPENIVLTAIYREGKLIVPRGFTEIEANDRISIVGKSENLLAVQKIFEGSPPRNVVVFGGGTVGGYMAKILDSSNLNIKLIDPNPEVCENLCSTLQRVKVIIGDPTDLDLLYEEDVGRSDVVVACTESDEKNLLVSLLSKSLGAKKAISQVSKGSYMKLFEKVGIDVVLSPRTITYVEVLRHLRLMAVETLAEIEKGEAVVFEVQITKDKLSGKKVKDLKLPQRAIIGGILRGEECLIPRGETEIFKGDRLLVFAPWDEVEKVERYLL
;
A
#
# COMPACT_ATOMS: atom_id res chain seq x y z
N MET A 1 -26.18 2.51 -1.62
CA MET A 1 -25.17 3.17 -2.48
C MET A 1 -25.04 2.38 -3.76
N HIS A 2 -25.06 3.04 -4.92
CA HIS A 2 -24.93 2.42 -6.26
C HIS A 2 -23.50 2.59 -6.73
N ILE A 3 -22.79 1.48 -6.98
CA ILE A 3 -21.39 1.46 -7.40
C ILE A 3 -21.30 0.74 -8.74
N VAL A 4 -20.63 1.34 -9.70
CA VAL A 4 -20.38 0.72 -11.02
C VAL A 4 -18.90 0.44 -11.17
N VAL A 5 -18.56 -0.81 -11.45
CA VAL A 5 -17.19 -1.30 -11.67
C VAL A 5 -17.06 -1.72 -13.13
N ALA A 6 -16.22 -1.04 -13.90
CA ALA A 6 -15.89 -1.41 -15.26
C ALA A 6 -14.62 -2.29 -15.27
N GLY A 7 -14.82 -3.56 -15.60
CA GLY A 7 -13.81 -4.61 -15.63
C GLY A 7 -13.92 -5.61 -14.46
N ALA A 8 -14.02 -6.91 -14.77
CA ALA A 8 -14.03 -8.03 -13.83
C ALA A 8 -12.69 -8.76 -13.76
N GLY A 9 -11.58 -8.10 -14.08
CA GLY A 9 -10.23 -8.61 -13.80
C GLY A 9 -9.95 -8.70 -12.31
N GLU A 10 -8.75 -9.14 -11.90
CA GLU A 10 -8.39 -9.37 -10.50
C GLU A 10 -8.72 -8.17 -9.58
N VAL A 11 -8.44 -6.94 -10.01
CA VAL A 11 -8.77 -5.73 -9.25
C VAL A 11 -10.28 -5.56 -9.11
N GLY A 12 -11.02 -5.56 -10.25
CA GLY A 12 -12.47 -5.36 -10.26
C GLY A 12 -13.22 -6.46 -9.51
N TYR A 13 -12.79 -7.72 -9.65
CA TYR A 13 -13.33 -8.86 -8.90
C TYR A 13 -13.19 -8.66 -7.39
N ASN A 14 -11.97 -8.33 -6.92
CA ASN A 14 -11.71 -8.16 -5.50
C ASN A 14 -12.47 -6.95 -4.92
N VAL A 15 -12.55 -5.85 -5.67
CA VAL A 15 -13.36 -4.69 -5.28
C VAL A 15 -14.84 -5.08 -5.19
N ALA A 16 -15.39 -5.73 -6.23
CA ALA A 16 -16.79 -6.16 -6.24
C ALA A 16 -17.09 -7.11 -5.07
N LYS A 17 -16.22 -8.08 -4.81
CA LYS A 17 -16.32 -9.03 -3.69
C LYS A 17 -16.36 -8.31 -2.33
N ALA A 18 -15.50 -7.32 -2.13
CA ALA A 18 -15.46 -6.56 -0.88
C ALA A 18 -16.73 -5.72 -0.65
N LEU A 19 -17.39 -5.28 -1.74
CA LEU A 19 -18.49 -4.34 -1.67
C LEU A 19 -19.89 -4.98 -1.81
N SER A 20 -20.00 -6.11 -2.49
CA SER A 20 -21.29 -6.71 -2.90
C SER A 20 -22.22 -7.10 -1.74
N ASN A 21 -21.67 -7.34 -0.53
CA ASN A 21 -22.49 -7.66 0.64
C ASN A 21 -23.11 -6.44 1.31
N LYS A 22 -22.65 -5.22 0.98
CA LYS A 22 -23.06 -3.99 1.66
C LYS A 22 -23.71 -2.96 0.70
N TYR A 23 -23.43 -3.06 -0.59
CA TYR A 23 -23.82 -2.07 -1.58
C TYR A 23 -24.35 -2.73 -2.85
N ASN A 24 -25.14 -1.99 -3.63
CA ASN A 24 -25.56 -2.42 -4.97
C ASN A 24 -24.41 -2.22 -5.94
N VAL A 25 -23.77 -3.29 -6.32
CA VAL A 25 -22.60 -3.29 -7.21
C VAL A 25 -23.01 -3.79 -8.59
N PHE A 26 -22.76 -2.96 -9.60
CA PHE A 26 -22.91 -3.28 -11.02
C PHE A 26 -21.53 -3.47 -11.62
N VAL A 27 -21.34 -4.56 -12.36
CA VAL A 27 -20.07 -4.87 -13.02
C VAL A 27 -20.26 -4.89 -14.52
N ILE A 28 -19.48 -4.09 -15.24
CA ILE A 28 -19.44 -4.10 -16.70
C ILE A 28 -18.27 -4.97 -17.14
N GLU A 29 -18.54 -6.03 -17.90
CA GLU A 29 -17.51 -6.94 -18.43
C GLU A 29 -17.93 -7.47 -19.80
N ASN A 30 -16.97 -7.78 -20.67
CA ASN A 30 -17.20 -8.33 -22.00
C ASN A 30 -16.67 -9.76 -22.18
N ASP A 31 -15.83 -10.25 -21.26
CA ASP A 31 -15.27 -11.60 -21.26
C ASP A 31 -16.23 -12.58 -20.55
N GLU A 32 -16.75 -13.57 -21.28
CA GLU A 32 -17.70 -14.54 -20.76
C GLU A 32 -17.19 -15.30 -19.54
N LYS A 33 -15.91 -15.70 -19.53
CA LYS A 33 -15.34 -16.45 -18.41
C LYS A 33 -15.29 -15.63 -17.13
N LYS A 34 -14.99 -14.33 -17.27
CA LYS A 34 -14.99 -13.41 -16.13
C LYS A 34 -16.40 -13.08 -15.67
N ILE A 35 -17.37 -13.04 -16.60
CA ILE A 35 -18.79 -12.90 -16.27
C ILE A 35 -19.24 -14.08 -15.42
N GLU A 36 -19.01 -15.31 -15.86
CA GLU A 36 -19.35 -16.53 -15.09
C GLU A 36 -18.70 -16.57 -13.70
N GLU A 37 -17.51 -15.99 -13.56
CA GLU A 37 -16.81 -15.94 -12.27
C GLU A 37 -17.40 -14.88 -11.34
N ILE A 38 -17.69 -13.68 -11.85
CA ILE A 38 -18.18 -12.56 -11.05
C ILE A 38 -19.68 -12.73 -10.67
N GLU A 39 -20.47 -13.43 -11.46
CA GLU A 39 -21.88 -13.77 -11.17
C GLU A 39 -22.04 -14.64 -9.91
N LYS A 40 -20.97 -15.30 -9.45
CA LYS A 40 -20.97 -16.01 -8.17
C LYS A 40 -21.02 -15.08 -6.96
N LEU A 41 -20.77 -13.80 -7.17
CA LEU A 41 -20.90 -12.76 -6.15
C LEU A 41 -22.31 -12.15 -6.22
N ASN A 42 -22.70 -11.46 -5.14
CA ASN A 42 -23.96 -10.72 -5.09
C ASN A 42 -23.84 -9.37 -5.85
N VAL A 43 -23.73 -9.43 -7.18
CA VAL A 43 -23.56 -8.27 -8.08
C VAL A 43 -24.50 -8.37 -9.27
N GLU A 44 -24.81 -7.23 -9.89
CA GLU A 44 -25.51 -7.18 -11.17
C GLU A 44 -24.49 -7.03 -12.31
N VAL A 45 -24.54 -7.90 -13.31
CA VAL A 45 -23.59 -7.89 -14.43
C VAL A 45 -24.22 -7.28 -15.67
N VAL A 46 -23.52 -6.33 -16.28
CA VAL A 46 -23.86 -5.73 -17.56
C VAL A 46 -22.84 -6.13 -18.59
N LYS A 47 -23.20 -7.02 -19.51
CA LYS A 47 -22.31 -7.45 -20.58
C LYS A 47 -22.11 -6.34 -21.60
N GLY A 48 -20.85 -5.98 -21.85
CA GLY A 48 -20.50 -5.00 -22.87
C GLY A 48 -19.19 -4.29 -22.65
N ASN A 49 -18.87 -3.37 -23.56
CA ASN A 49 -17.68 -2.52 -23.45
C ASN A 49 -18.03 -1.27 -22.63
N ALA A 50 -17.26 -1.00 -21.60
CA ALA A 50 -17.46 0.16 -20.72
C ALA A 50 -17.23 1.52 -21.42
N ALA A 51 -16.54 1.56 -22.56
CA ALA A 51 -16.43 2.77 -23.38
C ALA A 51 -17.73 3.10 -24.15
N ASN A 52 -18.72 2.20 -24.17
CA ASN A 52 -19.98 2.41 -24.86
C ASN A 52 -20.99 3.10 -23.93
N LEU A 53 -21.55 4.23 -24.39
CA LEU A 53 -22.51 5.02 -23.63
C LEU A 53 -23.77 4.25 -23.25
N ASN A 54 -24.26 3.36 -24.13
CA ASN A 54 -25.44 2.56 -23.83
C ASN A 54 -25.16 1.55 -22.73
N THR A 55 -23.98 0.93 -22.74
CA THR A 55 -23.52 0.02 -21.68
C THR A 55 -23.44 0.75 -20.33
N LEU A 56 -22.88 1.96 -20.31
CA LEU A 56 -22.81 2.78 -19.09
C LEU A 56 -24.21 3.15 -18.56
N LYS A 57 -25.13 3.51 -19.45
CA LYS A 57 -26.53 3.79 -19.06
C LYS A 57 -27.22 2.55 -18.52
N ASN A 58 -27.06 1.39 -19.17
CA ASN A 58 -27.64 0.12 -18.70
C ASN A 58 -27.12 -0.29 -17.32
N ALA A 59 -25.87 0.09 -16.97
CA ALA A 59 -25.31 -0.09 -15.64
C ALA A 59 -25.76 0.99 -14.63
N GLY A 60 -26.63 1.91 -15.04
CA GLY A 60 -27.15 2.97 -14.18
C GLY A 60 -26.14 3.98 -13.72
N VAL A 61 -25.12 4.30 -14.56
CA VAL A 61 -24.02 5.22 -14.20
C VAL A 61 -24.53 6.61 -13.81
N GLU A 62 -25.68 7.07 -14.35
CA GLU A 62 -26.29 8.35 -13.96
C GLU A 62 -26.69 8.43 -12.48
N LYS A 63 -26.91 7.27 -11.84
CA LYS A 63 -27.24 7.15 -10.41
C LYS A 63 -26.03 6.73 -9.57
N ALA A 64 -24.88 6.46 -10.23
CA ALA A 64 -23.71 5.96 -9.55
C ALA A 64 -23.13 6.99 -8.58
N GLU A 65 -22.99 6.60 -7.34
CA GLU A 65 -22.22 7.36 -6.38
C GLU A 65 -20.72 7.24 -6.66
N ILE A 66 -20.31 6.08 -7.16
CA ILE A 66 -18.93 5.80 -7.55
C ILE A 66 -18.90 5.01 -8.85
N PHE A 67 -18.07 5.44 -9.78
CA PHE A 67 -17.68 4.72 -10.98
C PHE A 67 -16.20 4.36 -10.90
N LEU A 68 -15.85 3.09 -11.15
CA LEU A 68 -14.49 2.57 -11.16
C LEU A 68 -14.15 2.04 -12.55
N GLY A 69 -13.18 2.66 -13.24
CA GLY A 69 -12.62 2.16 -14.49
C GLY A 69 -11.34 1.38 -14.21
N VAL A 70 -11.44 0.04 -14.14
CA VAL A 70 -10.33 -0.85 -13.74
C VAL A 70 -10.15 -2.03 -14.70
N THR A 71 -10.48 -1.82 -15.97
CA THR A 71 -10.23 -2.80 -17.03
C THR A 71 -8.73 -2.97 -17.30
N GLY A 72 -8.39 -3.95 -18.15
CA GLY A 72 -7.01 -4.13 -18.60
C GLY A 72 -6.52 -3.13 -19.68
N ASN A 73 -7.38 -2.19 -20.12
CA ASN A 73 -7.10 -1.25 -21.19
C ASN A 73 -7.26 0.19 -20.69
N ASP A 74 -6.17 0.96 -20.78
CA ASP A 74 -6.10 2.33 -20.24
C ASP A 74 -7.04 3.29 -20.97
N GLU A 75 -7.15 3.20 -22.31
CA GLU A 75 -8.00 4.05 -23.13
C GLU A 75 -9.48 3.82 -22.79
N VAL A 76 -9.87 2.55 -22.55
CA VAL A 76 -11.24 2.21 -22.11
C VAL A 76 -11.51 2.80 -20.72
N ASN A 77 -10.55 2.72 -19.80
CA ASN A 77 -10.68 3.27 -18.45
C ASN A 77 -10.82 4.80 -18.50
N LEU A 78 -9.96 5.47 -19.28
CA LEU A 78 -10.00 6.92 -19.45
C LEU A 78 -11.32 7.37 -20.09
N LEU A 79 -11.70 6.77 -21.23
CA LEU A 79 -12.92 7.15 -21.95
C LEU A 79 -14.19 6.87 -21.11
N SER A 80 -14.27 5.70 -20.48
CA SER A 80 -15.41 5.36 -19.64
C SER A 80 -15.51 6.25 -18.40
N GLY A 81 -14.39 6.62 -17.79
CA GLY A 81 -14.35 7.55 -16.66
C GLY A 81 -14.83 8.96 -17.02
N ILE A 82 -14.40 9.52 -18.17
CA ILE A 82 -14.88 10.80 -18.72
C ILE A 82 -16.39 10.71 -18.96
N ALA A 83 -16.82 9.66 -19.65
CA ALA A 83 -18.23 9.46 -19.97
C ALA A 83 -19.09 9.31 -18.70
N ALA A 84 -18.62 8.51 -17.74
CA ALA A 84 -19.32 8.31 -16.47
C ALA A 84 -19.50 9.62 -15.70
N LYS A 85 -18.45 10.46 -15.63
CA LYS A 85 -18.54 11.77 -14.98
C LYS A 85 -19.53 12.69 -15.67
N LYS A 86 -19.55 12.70 -17.00
CA LYS A 86 -20.48 13.50 -17.81
C LYS A 86 -21.92 13.00 -17.73
N ILE A 87 -22.14 11.69 -17.59
CA ILE A 87 -23.46 11.08 -17.42
C ILE A 87 -24.04 11.41 -16.04
N GLY A 88 -23.20 11.61 -15.01
CA GLY A 88 -23.69 12.00 -13.69
C GLY A 88 -23.10 11.24 -12.51
N ALA A 89 -22.12 10.34 -12.71
CA ALA A 89 -21.44 9.68 -11.60
C ALA A 89 -20.85 10.72 -10.64
N LYS A 90 -21.14 10.60 -9.33
CA LYS A 90 -20.68 11.57 -8.33
C LYS A 90 -19.17 11.55 -8.17
N LYS A 91 -18.58 10.37 -8.16
CA LYS A 91 -17.14 10.15 -8.06
C LYS A 91 -16.65 9.16 -9.11
N THR A 92 -15.54 9.48 -9.75
CA THR A 92 -14.90 8.64 -10.77
C THR A 92 -13.46 8.34 -10.37
N ILE A 93 -13.11 7.06 -10.38
CA ILE A 93 -11.77 6.56 -10.13
C ILE A 93 -11.37 5.72 -11.33
N VAL A 94 -10.22 6.02 -11.95
CA VAL A 94 -9.72 5.29 -13.11
C VAL A 94 -8.30 4.79 -12.85
N ARG A 95 -8.03 3.59 -13.33
CA ARG A 95 -6.70 2.99 -13.34
C ARG A 95 -6.05 3.21 -14.71
N VAL A 96 -4.78 3.61 -14.71
CA VAL A 96 -3.93 3.64 -15.91
C VAL A 96 -2.63 2.88 -15.66
N GLY A 97 -2.24 2.02 -16.59
CA GLY A 97 -0.97 1.29 -16.53
C GLY A 97 0.20 2.09 -17.07
N ASN A 98 -0.04 2.91 -18.13
CA ASN A 98 0.98 3.73 -18.73
C ASN A 98 1.22 5.02 -17.90
N PRO A 99 2.44 5.24 -17.38
CA PRO A 99 2.76 6.45 -16.61
C PRO A 99 2.77 7.74 -17.45
N GLU A 100 2.71 7.67 -18.79
CA GLU A 100 2.59 8.87 -19.63
C GLU A 100 1.28 9.64 -19.41
N TYR A 101 0.24 8.97 -18.90
CA TYR A 101 -1.01 9.62 -18.51
C TYR A 101 -0.93 10.35 -17.17
N VAL A 102 0.10 10.08 -16.36
CA VAL A 102 0.27 10.65 -15.03
C VAL A 102 1.75 10.75 -14.66
N ASP A 103 2.15 11.85 -14.05
CA ASP A 103 3.50 12.08 -13.54
C ASP A 103 3.69 11.58 -12.09
N LYS A 104 2.61 11.14 -11.44
CA LYS A 104 2.56 10.74 -10.02
C LYS A 104 1.77 9.45 -9.85
N PRO A 105 2.03 8.69 -8.78
CA PRO A 105 1.32 7.44 -8.47
C PRO A 105 -0.21 7.57 -8.47
N TYR A 106 -0.71 8.73 -8.06
CA TYR A 106 -2.13 9.09 -8.16
C TYR A 106 -2.30 10.60 -8.32
N VAL A 107 -3.29 10.99 -9.09
CA VAL A 107 -3.66 12.40 -9.34
C VAL A 107 -5.11 12.60 -8.98
N LYS A 108 -5.38 13.54 -8.07
CA LYS A 108 -6.74 13.97 -7.70
C LYS A 108 -7.18 15.13 -8.58
N ASN A 109 -8.48 15.19 -8.88
CA ASN A 109 -9.09 16.27 -9.67
C ASN A 109 -8.35 16.52 -10.99
N HIS A 110 -8.16 15.45 -11.76
CA HIS A 110 -7.43 15.49 -13.03
C HIS A 110 -8.13 16.43 -14.04
N PRO A 111 -7.39 17.20 -14.87
CA PRO A 111 -7.97 18.14 -15.85
C PRO A 111 -8.99 17.51 -16.81
N LEU A 112 -8.86 16.24 -17.14
CA LEU A 112 -9.83 15.48 -17.93
C LEU A 112 -11.16 15.19 -17.22
N GLY A 113 -11.31 15.61 -15.95
CA GLY A 113 -12.55 15.54 -15.19
C GLY A 113 -12.70 14.31 -14.28
N PHE A 114 -11.66 13.49 -14.11
CA PHE A 114 -11.68 12.42 -13.12
C PHE A 114 -11.44 12.97 -11.71
N ASP A 115 -12.10 12.35 -10.74
CA ASP A 115 -11.82 12.68 -9.34
C ASP A 115 -10.50 12.05 -8.85
N LEU A 116 -10.13 10.87 -9.41
CA LEU A 116 -8.88 10.19 -9.10
C LEU A 116 -8.41 9.33 -10.27
N ILE A 117 -7.14 9.46 -10.60
CA ILE A 117 -6.38 8.51 -11.43
C ILE A 117 -5.37 7.78 -10.55
N ILE A 118 -5.22 6.47 -10.75
CA ILE A 118 -4.25 5.61 -10.05
C ILE A 118 -3.37 4.94 -11.11
N CYS A 119 -2.04 5.05 -10.96
CA CYS A 119 -1.07 4.30 -11.75
C CYS A 119 -0.39 3.24 -10.85
N PRO A 120 -0.79 1.96 -10.98
CA PRO A 120 -0.29 0.87 -10.12
C PRO A 120 1.23 0.72 -10.12
N GLN A 121 1.86 0.87 -11.27
CA GLN A 121 3.31 0.74 -11.43
C GLN A 121 4.04 1.79 -10.61
N LEU A 122 3.57 3.03 -10.64
CA LEU A 122 4.17 4.12 -9.86
C LEU A 122 3.87 3.98 -8.35
N VAL A 123 2.67 3.47 -8.00
CA VAL A 123 2.35 3.16 -6.59
C VAL A 123 3.28 2.07 -6.07
N LEU A 124 3.46 0.98 -6.84
CA LEU A 124 4.37 -0.12 -6.50
C LEU A 124 5.82 0.36 -6.34
N ALA A 125 6.32 1.12 -7.30
CA ALA A 125 7.68 1.66 -7.26
C ALA A 125 7.92 2.50 -6.00
N ARG A 126 6.94 3.34 -5.62
CA ARG A 126 7.00 4.13 -4.38
C ARG A 126 6.96 3.24 -3.14
N ALA A 127 6.12 2.22 -3.11
CA ALA A 127 6.05 1.28 -2.00
C ALA A 127 7.40 0.56 -1.80
N MET A 128 8.00 0.06 -2.89
CA MET A 128 9.32 -0.56 -2.87
C MET A 128 10.40 0.41 -2.39
N ALA A 129 10.42 1.63 -2.89
CA ALA A 129 11.38 2.66 -2.46
C ALA A 129 11.27 2.96 -0.96
N ASN A 130 10.06 3.02 -0.42
CA ASN A 130 9.83 3.22 1.00
C ASN A 130 10.35 2.03 1.83
N ILE A 131 10.06 0.78 1.40
CA ILE A 131 10.55 -0.43 2.08
C ILE A 131 12.09 -0.53 2.05
N ILE A 132 12.73 -0.05 0.97
CA ILE A 132 14.19 0.04 0.89
C ILE A 132 14.74 1.08 1.86
N THR A 133 14.11 2.27 1.89
CA THR A 133 14.55 3.37 2.75
C THR A 133 14.44 3.02 4.23
N PHE A 134 13.40 2.25 4.58
CA PHE A 134 13.18 1.75 5.95
C PHE A 134 13.56 0.27 6.02
N SER A 135 14.83 -0.01 6.37
CA SER A 135 15.32 -1.38 6.60
C SER A 135 14.44 -2.08 7.64
N GLY A 136 14.13 -3.36 7.44
CA GLY A 136 13.19 -4.11 8.29
C GLY A 136 11.70 -3.84 8.03
N ALA A 137 11.36 -2.77 7.33
CA ALA A 137 9.99 -2.60 6.92
C ALA A 137 9.57 -3.72 5.97
N VAL A 138 8.43 -4.32 6.27
CA VAL A 138 7.74 -5.29 5.39
C VAL A 138 6.57 -4.61 4.68
N ASP A 139 6.05 -3.53 5.28
CA ASP A 139 5.05 -2.65 4.64
C ASP A 139 5.23 -1.20 5.07
N PHE A 140 4.79 -0.28 4.22
CA PHE A 140 4.82 1.16 4.46
C PHE A 140 3.58 1.82 3.86
N VAL A 141 2.79 2.47 4.72
CA VAL A 141 1.57 3.15 4.30
C VAL A 141 1.64 4.63 4.68
N SER A 142 1.52 5.50 3.68
CA SER A 142 1.37 6.94 3.90
C SER A 142 -0.08 7.26 4.29
N LEU A 143 -0.27 7.90 5.43
CA LEU A 143 -1.57 8.22 6.01
C LEU A 143 -1.83 9.74 5.98
N SER A 144 -3.09 10.12 5.95
CA SER A 144 -3.52 11.52 6.11
C SER A 144 -2.80 12.50 5.18
N GLY A 145 -2.59 12.10 3.91
CA GLY A 145 -1.92 12.92 2.90
C GLY A 145 -0.40 13.06 3.09
N GLY A 146 0.25 12.10 3.74
CA GLY A 146 1.69 12.07 3.97
C GLY A 146 2.15 12.68 5.30
N ARG A 147 1.23 13.20 6.11
CA ARG A 147 1.54 13.77 7.42
C ARG A 147 1.88 12.74 8.48
N LEU A 148 1.27 11.57 8.39
CA LEU A 148 1.58 10.38 9.16
C LEU A 148 1.96 9.25 8.24
N SER A 149 2.73 8.32 8.76
CA SER A 149 2.99 7.05 8.09
C SER A 149 2.88 5.91 9.08
N LEU A 150 2.45 4.77 8.57
CA LEU A 150 2.48 3.50 9.26
C LEU A 150 3.59 2.68 8.63
N ILE A 151 4.41 2.07 9.47
CA ILE A 151 5.42 1.10 9.08
C ILE A 151 5.11 -0.22 9.78
N GLU A 152 5.13 -1.30 9.04
CA GLU A 152 5.20 -2.65 9.58
C GLU A 152 6.65 -3.14 9.50
N MET A 153 7.17 -3.64 10.61
CA MET A 153 8.53 -4.12 10.73
C MET A 153 8.56 -5.51 11.35
N GLU A 154 9.46 -6.36 10.88
CA GLU A 154 9.75 -7.64 11.51
C GLU A 154 10.93 -7.49 12.48
N VAL A 155 10.75 -7.94 13.71
CA VAL A 155 11.79 -7.85 14.76
C VAL A 155 12.77 -9.01 14.57
N ASN A 156 13.95 -8.71 14.08
CA ASN A 156 15.02 -9.69 13.92
C ASN A 156 15.51 -10.19 15.30
N GLU A 157 15.97 -11.43 15.39
CA GLU A 157 16.54 -12.04 16.62
C GLU A 157 17.66 -11.22 17.26
N LYS A 158 18.43 -10.49 16.43
CA LYS A 158 19.53 -9.61 16.88
C LYS A 158 19.08 -8.19 17.21
N SER A 159 17.79 -7.90 17.12
CA SER A 159 17.27 -6.56 17.39
C SER A 159 17.52 -6.15 18.84
N PRO A 160 17.95 -4.89 19.09
CA PRO A 160 18.19 -4.39 20.44
C PRO A 160 16.94 -4.31 21.32
N VAL A 161 15.75 -4.50 20.76
CA VAL A 161 14.47 -4.42 21.48
C VAL A 161 13.93 -5.78 21.92
N VAL A 162 14.52 -6.89 21.47
CA VAL A 162 14.11 -8.24 21.89
C VAL A 162 14.28 -8.39 23.39
N GLY A 163 13.26 -8.90 24.08
CA GLY A 163 13.22 -9.06 25.53
C GLY A 163 12.92 -7.78 26.32
N LYS A 164 12.73 -6.62 25.63
CA LYS A 164 12.36 -5.36 26.30
C LYS A 164 10.85 -5.18 26.32
N LYS A 165 10.36 -4.56 27.40
CA LYS A 165 8.98 -4.07 27.46
C LYS A 165 8.81 -2.82 26.60
N VAL A 166 7.62 -2.62 26.05
CA VAL A 166 7.30 -1.44 25.22
C VAL A 166 7.62 -0.13 25.96
N SER A 167 7.40 -0.07 27.29
CA SER A 167 7.75 1.11 28.11
C SER A 167 9.24 1.38 28.26
N GLU A 168 10.09 0.40 27.97
CA GLU A 168 11.55 0.50 28.06
C GLU A 168 12.20 0.88 26.73
N ILE A 169 11.41 0.86 25.64
CA ILE A 169 11.88 1.23 24.31
C ILE A 169 11.86 2.76 24.18
N PRO A 170 12.98 3.41 23.86
CA PRO A 170 13.09 4.87 23.78
C PRO A 170 12.47 5.39 22.47
N LEU A 171 11.15 5.20 22.30
CA LEU A 171 10.43 5.71 21.14
C LEU A 171 10.35 7.24 21.20
N PRO A 172 10.60 7.95 20.06
CA PRO A 172 10.38 9.38 19.98
C PRO A 172 8.92 9.78 20.36
N GLU A 173 8.73 11.00 20.85
CA GLU A 173 7.40 11.47 21.32
C GLU A 173 6.31 11.41 20.25
N ASN A 174 6.69 11.58 18.99
CA ASN A 174 5.77 11.59 17.85
C ASN A 174 5.64 10.22 17.18
N ILE A 175 5.78 9.13 17.95
CA ILE A 175 5.68 7.75 17.46
C ILE A 175 4.91 6.90 18.47
N VAL A 176 4.06 6.03 17.96
CA VAL A 176 3.30 5.05 18.75
C VAL A 176 3.38 3.67 18.09
N LEU A 177 3.63 2.64 18.90
CA LEU A 177 3.50 1.25 18.53
C LEU A 177 2.03 0.86 18.65
N THR A 178 1.40 0.49 17.54
CA THR A 178 -0.05 0.30 17.43
C THR A 178 -0.46 -1.17 17.48
N ALA A 179 0.41 -2.08 17.05
CA ALA A 179 0.14 -3.51 17.07
C ALA A 179 1.43 -4.34 17.13
N ILE A 180 1.28 -5.54 17.66
CA ILE A 180 2.27 -6.62 17.60
C ILE A 180 1.53 -7.85 17.05
N TYR A 181 2.12 -8.48 16.04
CA TYR A 181 1.68 -9.76 15.51
C TYR A 181 2.69 -10.82 15.90
N ARG A 182 2.21 -11.83 16.63
CA ARG A 182 3.01 -12.95 17.12
C ARG A 182 2.26 -14.24 16.83
N GLU A 183 2.87 -15.15 16.08
CA GLU A 183 2.29 -16.46 15.74
C GLU A 183 0.85 -16.37 15.18
N GLY A 184 0.60 -15.38 14.31
CA GLY A 184 -0.72 -15.15 13.70
C GLY A 184 -1.76 -14.53 14.63
N LYS A 185 -1.37 -14.00 15.79
CA LYS A 185 -2.27 -13.34 16.74
C LYS A 185 -1.94 -11.86 16.87
N LEU A 186 -2.99 -11.04 16.77
CA LEU A 186 -2.90 -9.60 17.04
C LEU A 186 -2.86 -9.33 18.55
N ILE A 187 -1.80 -8.67 18.98
CA ILE A 187 -1.62 -8.17 20.36
C ILE A 187 -1.65 -6.65 20.32
N VAL A 188 -2.53 -6.06 21.12
CA VAL A 188 -2.54 -4.61 21.36
C VAL A 188 -1.48 -4.28 22.40
N PRO A 189 -0.40 -3.56 22.04
CA PRO A 189 0.72 -3.33 22.96
C PRO A 189 0.33 -2.46 24.16
N ARG A 190 0.83 -2.85 25.31
CA ARG A 190 0.78 -2.08 26.54
C ARG A 190 2.19 -1.84 27.05
N GLY A 191 2.39 -0.88 27.95
CA GLY A 191 3.73 -0.59 28.49
C GLY A 191 4.48 -1.80 29.02
N PHE A 192 3.77 -2.80 29.54
CA PHE A 192 4.34 -4.06 30.08
C PHE A 192 4.47 -5.18 29.04
N THR A 193 3.98 -4.98 27.80
CA THR A 193 4.08 -5.98 26.73
C THR A 193 5.56 -6.11 26.32
N GLU A 194 6.07 -7.32 26.31
CA GLU A 194 7.44 -7.64 25.90
C GLU A 194 7.48 -7.89 24.41
N ILE A 195 8.57 -7.41 23.75
CA ILE A 195 8.85 -7.65 22.34
C ILE A 195 9.67 -8.92 22.20
N GLU A 196 9.26 -9.82 21.33
CA GLU A 196 9.96 -11.07 21.06
C GLU A 196 10.56 -11.06 19.64
N ALA A 197 11.54 -11.95 19.43
CA ALA A 197 12.08 -12.17 18.09
C ALA A 197 10.99 -12.69 17.15
N ASN A 198 11.03 -12.29 15.89
CA ASN A 198 10.05 -12.60 14.84
C ASN A 198 8.65 -11.99 15.08
N ASP A 199 8.49 -11.11 16.09
CA ASP A 199 7.31 -10.28 16.17
C ASP A 199 7.24 -9.39 14.93
N ARG A 200 6.06 -9.25 14.35
CA ARG A 200 5.78 -8.20 13.39
C ARG A 200 5.08 -7.05 14.10
N ILE A 201 5.66 -5.88 14.05
CA ILE A 201 5.18 -4.70 14.76
C ILE A 201 4.68 -3.63 13.81
N SER A 202 3.58 -2.98 14.16
CA SER A 202 3.05 -1.83 13.43
C SER A 202 3.30 -0.56 14.23
N ILE A 203 3.89 0.43 13.59
CA ILE A 203 4.28 1.70 14.19
C ILE A 203 3.69 2.84 13.37
N VAL A 204 3.04 3.79 14.06
CA VAL A 204 2.53 5.03 13.45
C VAL A 204 3.29 6.23 13.99
N GLY A 205 3.62 7.15 13.11
CA GLY A 205 4.29 8.39 13.49
C GLY A 205 4.39 9.39 12.37
N LYS A 206 4.93 10.58 12.67
CA LYS A 206 5.28 11.55 11.64
C LYS A 206 6.40 10.98 10.77
N SER A 207 6.26 11.12 9.45
CA SER A 207 7.18 10.51 8.47
C SER A 207 8.64 10.86 8.72
N GLU A 208 8.92 12.09 9.16
CA GLU A 208 10.26 12.59 9.49
C GLU A 208 10.92 11.88 10.68
N ASN A 209 10.11 11.36 11.62
CA ASN A 209 10.60 10.71 12.85
C ASN A 209 10.76 9.19 12.71
N LEU A 210 10.24 8.60 11.65
CA LEU A 210 10.27 7.14 11.48
C LEU A 210 11.68 6.60 11.22
N LEU A 211 12.59 7.41 10.66
CA LEU A 211 14.00 7.03 10.52
C LEU A 211 14.69 6.79 11.87
N ALA A 212 14.24 7.44 12.94
CA ALA A 212 14.76 7.17 14.29
C ALA A 212 14.33 5.80 14.81
N VAL A 213 13.14 5.33 14.44
CA VAL A 213 12.63 3.99 14.79
C VAL A 213 13.54 2.91 14.22
N GLN A 214 13.96 3.06 12.98
CA GLN A 214 14.86 2.10 12.34
C GLN A 214 16.12 1.85 13.15
N LYS A 215 16.76 2.91 13.66
CA LYS A 215 17.96 2.78 14.51
C LYS A 215 17.68 2.04 15.82
N ILE A 216 16.47 2.21 16.37
CA ILE A 216 16.07 1.56 17.62
C ILE A 216 15.83 0.06 17.42
N PHE A 217 15.23 -0.33 16.30
CA PHE A 217 14.83 -1.72 16.06
C PHE A 217 15.87 -2.54 15.27
N GLU A 218 16.65 -1.92 14.39
CA GLU A 218 17.52 -2.66 13.48
C GLU A 218 19.01 -2.26 13.50
N GLY A 219 19.34 -1.11 14.09
CA GLY A 219 20.71 -0.62 14.19
C GLY A 219 21.19 0.17 12.97
N SER A 220 21.48 -0.43 11.83
CA SER A 220 22.06 0.27 10.67
C SER A 220 21.15 0.28 9.45
N PRO A 221 20.92 1.45 8.82
CA PRO A 221 20.17 1.52 7.57
C PRO A 221 20.90 0.80 6.43
N PRO A 222 20.19 0.32 5.39
CA PRO A 222 20.81 -0.26 4.21
C PRO A 222 21.71 0.78 3.53
N ARG A 223 22.73 0.30 2.84
CA ARG A 223 23.64 1.15 2.06
C ARG A 223 23.71 0.71 0.60
N ASN A 224 23.77 -0.60 0.37
CA ASN A 224 23.97 -1.18 -0.95
C ASN A 224 22.67 -1.82 -1.44
N VAL A 225 22.18 -1.33 -2.56
CA VAL A 225 20.91 -1.78 -3.17
C VAL A 225 21.18 -2.20 -4.60
N VAL A 226 20.68 -3.37 -5.01
CA VAL A 226 20.68 -3.79 -6.41
C VAL A 226 19.26 -3.93 -6.92
N VAL A 227 18.98 -3.32 -8.04
CA VAL A 227 17.68 -3.34 -8.72
C VAL A 227 17.80 -4.13 -10.01
N PHE A 228 17.00 -5.14 -10.19
CA PHE A 228 16.89 -5.95 -11.40
C PHE A 228 15.62 -5.57 -12.16
N GLY A 229 15.82 -4.96 -13.34
CA GLY A 229 14.78 -4.41 -14.19
C GLY A 229 14.70 -2.89 -14.16
N GLY A 230 14.98 -2.25 -15.29
CA GLY A 230 14.93 -0.80 -15.50
C GLY A 230 13.63 -0.29 -16.11
N GLY A 231 12.61 -1.15 -16.23
CA GLY A 231 11.29 -0.77 -16.75
C GLY A 231 10.59 0.26 -15.86
N THR A 232 9.27 0.44 -16.07
CA THR A 232 8.49 1.49 -15.40
C THR A 232 8.66 1.48 -13.88
N VAL A 233 8.60 0.30 -13.24
CA VAL A 233 8.69 0.19 -11.76
C VAL A 233 10.11 0.49 -11.30
N GLY A 234 11.12 -0.21 -11.85
CA GLY A 234 12.51 -0.04 -11.43
C GLY A 234 13.07 1.34 -11.76
N GLY A 235 12.77 1.86 -12.95
CA GLY A 235 13.21 3.21 -13.36
C GLY A 235 12.59 4.30 -12.48
N TYR A 236 11.29 4.23 -12.17
CA TYR A 236 10.66 5.22 -11.29
C TYR A 236 11.14 5.09 -9.85
N MET A 237 11.32 3.86 -9.36
CA MET A 237 11.90 3.61 -8.04
C MET A 237 13.33 4.17 -7.93
N ALA A 238 14.16 3.92 -8.95
CA ALA A 238 15.51 4.46 -9.02
C ALA A 238 15.51 6.00 -8.97
N LYS A 239 14.58 6.67 -9.68
CA LYS A 239 14.41 8.12 -9.60
C LYS A 239 14.06 8.61 -8.18
N ILE A 240 13.18 7.92 -7.47
CA ILE A 240 12.84 8.28 -6.08
C ILE A 240 14.08 8.19 -5.19
N LEU A 241 14.88 7.14 -5.39
CA LEU A 241 16.04 6.85 -4.53
C LEU A 241 17.32 7.58 -4.96
N ASP A 242 17.37 8.20 -6.13
CA ASP A 242 18.56 8.84 -6.69
C ASP A 242 19.11 9.99 -5.81
N SER A 243 18.23 10.66 -5.06
CA SER A 243 18.63 11.70 -4.10
C SER A 243 19.03 11.16 -2.71
N SER A 244 18.92 9.85 -2.49
CA SER A 244 19.24 9.21 -1.21
C SER A 244 20.74 8.99 -1.02
N ASN A 245 21.15 8.60 0.21
CA ASN A 245 22.53 8.21 0.50
C ASN A 245 22.80 6.71 0.25
N LEU A 246 22.02 6.07 -0.62
CA LEU A 246 22.18 4.67 -1.00
C LEU A 246 23.14 4.53 -2.17
N ASN A 247 23.93 3.45 -2.16
CA ASN A 247 24.70 2.98 -3.31
C ASN A 247 23.79 2.07 -4.14
N ILE A 248 23.27 2.55 -5.25
CA ILE A 248 22.31 1.82 -6.05
C ILE A 248 22.95 1.37 -7.35
N LYS A 249 22.81 0.07 -7.66
CA LYS A 249 23.09 -0.51 -8.95
C LYS A 249 21.78 -0.95 -9.58
N LEU A 250 21.55 -0.64 -10.84
CA LEU A 250 20.40 -1.07 -11.61
C LEU A 250 20.87 -1.87 -12.80
N ILE A 251 20.40 -3.10 -12.94
CA ILE A 251 20.79 -4.04 -14.00
C ILE A 251 19.58 -4.31 -14.89
N ASP A 252 19.73 -4.05 -16.18
CA ASP A 252 18.70 -4.33 -17.19
C ASP A 252 19.37 -4.83 -18.49
N PRO A 253 18.81 -5.85 -19.19
CA PRO A 253 19.39 -6.36 -20.42
C PRO A 253 19.16 -5.46 -21.65
N ASN A 254 18.24 -4.48 -21.58
CA ASN A 254 17.91 -3.62 -22.70
C ASN A 254 18.78 -2.36 -22.72
N PRO A 255 19.66 -2.18 -23.75
CA PRO A 255 20.53 -1.01 -23.87
C PRO A 255 19.77 0.32 -23.92
N GLU A 256 18.63 0.39 -24.64
CA GLU A 256 17.84 1.63 -24.76
C GLU A 256 17.27 2.07 -23.42
N VAL A 257 16.79 1.13 -22.61
CA VAL A 257 16.34 1.39 -21.24
C VAL A 257 17.47 1.93 -20.38
N CYS A 258 18.66 1.30 -20.48
CA CYS A 258 19.83 1.71 -19.73
C CYS A 258 20.31 3.11 -20.11
N GLU A 259 20.39 3.43 -21.41
CA GLU A 259 20.78 4.76 -21.92
C GLU A 259 19.82 5.84 -21.42
N ASN A 260 18.52 5.58 -21.48
CA ASN A 260 17.50 6.52 -20.99
C ASN A 260 17.63 6.77 -19.49
N LEU A 261 17.86 5.72 -18.70
CA LEU A 261 18.09 5.85 -17.26
C LEU A 261 19.39 6.58 -16.95
N CYS A 262 20.49 6.29 -17.65
CA CYS A 262 21.76 7.01 -17.50
C CYS A 262 21.63 8.51 -17.77
N SER A 263 20.76 8.90 -18.71
CA SER A 263 20.54 10.33 -19.00
C SER A 263 19.75 11.07 -17.92
N THR A 264 18.98 10.35 -17.10
CA THR A 264 18.04 10.92 -16.12
C THR A 264 18.49 10.76 -14.67
N LEU A 265 19.29 9.73 -14.36
CA LEU A 265 19.76 9.42 -13.01
C LEU A 265 21.20 9.94 -12.81
N GLN A 266 21.47 10.47 -11.63
CA GLN A 266 22.77 11.11 -11.33
C GLN A 266 23.68 10.23 -10.46
N ARG A 267 23.12 9.42 -9.58
CA ARG A 267 23.87 8.65 -8.57
C ARG A 267 23.71 7.14 -8.69
N VAL A 268 22.72 6.67 -9.44
CA VAL A 268 22.49 5.25 -9.70
C VAL A 268 23.45 4.73 -10.76
N LYS A 269 24.21 3.68 -10.46
CA LYS A 269 25.03 2.96 -11.44
C LYS A 269 24.13 2.06 -12.28
N VAL A 270 23.93 2.38 -13.57
CA VAL A 270 23.16 1.57 -14.50
C VAL A 270 24.11 0.61 -15.24
N ILE A 271 23.71 -0.66 -15.33
CA ILE A 271 24.52 -1.76 -15.87
C ILE A 271 23.69 -2.50 -16.92
N ILE A 272 24.24 -2.69 -18.11
CA ILE A 272 23.63 -3.51 -19.17
C ILE A 272 24.01 -4.97 -18.94
N GLY A 273 23.04 -5.86 -18.74
CA GLY A 273 23.29 -7.28 -18.59
C GLY A 273 22.05 -8.09 -18.18
N ASP A 274 22.12 -9.41 -18.36
CA ASP A 274 21.05 -10.30 -17.94
C ASP A 274 21.14 -10.52 -16.41
N PRO A 275 20.09 -10.19 -15.63
CA PRO A 275 20.10 -10.34 -14.18
C PRO A 275 20.19 -11.80 -13.70
N THR A 276 20.06 -12.77 -14.61
CA THR A 276 20.22 -14.22 -14.28
C THR A 276 21.63 -14.74 -14.55
N ASP A 277 22.52 -13.93 -15.10
CA ASP A 277 23.91 -14.27 -15.34
C ASP A 277 24.71 -14.26 -14.04
N LEU A 278 25.17 -15.43 -13.61
CA LEU A 278 25.91 -15.58 -12.36
C LEU A 278 27.27 -14.84 -12.37
N ASP A 279 27.96 -14.82 -13.49
CA ASP A 279 29.26 -14.13 -13.58
C ASP A 279 29.06 -12.63 -13.37
N LEU A 280 28.05 -12.05 -13.97
CA LEU A 280 27.65 -10.66 -13.73
C LEU A 280 27.27 -10.40 -12.27
N LEU A 281 26.51 -11.31 -11.63
CA LEU A 281 26.12 -11.16 -10.23
C LEU A 281 27.34 -11.19 -9.30
N TYR A 282 28.34 -12.01 -9.60
CA TYR A 282 29.62 -12.04 -8.88
C TYR A 282 30.46 -10.77 -9.12
N GLU A 283 30.63 -10.34 -10.38
CA GLU A 283 31.39 -9.14 -10.73
C GLU A 283 30.84 -7.87 -10.07
N GLU A 284 29.51 -7.79 -9.94
CA GLU A 284 28.85 -6.64 -9.33
C GLU A 284 28.62 -6.81 -7.80
N ASP A 285 29.24 -7.82 -7.16
CA ASP A 285 29.17 -8.04 -5.71
C ASP A 285 27.71 -8.11 -5.17
N VAL A 286 26.78 -8.68 -5.94
CA VAL A 286 25.34 -8.73 -5.57
C VAL A 286 25.13 -9.38 -4.21
N GLY A 287 25.92 -10.41 -3.87
CA GLY A 287 25.85 -11.09 -2.58
C GLY A 287 26.17 -10.23 -1.35
N ARG A 288 26.80 -9.05 -1.55
CA ARG A 288 27.08 -8.09 -0.48
C ARG A 288 26.03 -7.00 -0.33
N SER A 289 24.93 -7.11 -1.09
CA SER A 289 23.85 -6.14 -1.04
C SER A 289 23.04 -6.26 0.25
N ASP A 290 22.65 -5.11 0.80
CA ASP A 290 21.71 -5.07 1.92
C ASP A 290 20.30 -5.40 1.44
N VAL A 291 19.93 -4.90 0.23
CA VAL A 291 18.63 -5.15 -0.39
C VAL A 291 18.82 -5.44 -1.88
N VAL A 292 18.15 -6.46 -2.38
CA VAL A 292 17.96 -6.71 -3.81
C VAL A 292 16.49 -6.55 -4.16
N VAL A 293 16.19 -5.98 -5.32
CA VAL A 293 14.84 -5.76 -5.81
C VAL A 293 14.70 -6.36 -7.19
N ALA A 294 13.80 -7.34 -7.35
CA ALA A 294 13.47 -7.94 -8.63
C ALA A 294 12.11 -7.39 -9.13
N CYS A 295 12.14 -6.58 -10.16
CA CYS A 295 10.97 -5.92 -10.74
C CYS A 295 10.97 -5.93 -12.27
N THR A 296 11.41 -7.03 -12.88
CA THR A 296 11.30 -7.29 -14.31
C THR A 296 9.85 -7.64 -14.68
N GLU A 297 9.58 -7.80 -15.97
CA GLU A 297 8.25 -8.18 -16.45
C GLU A 297 7.92 -9.68 -16.27
N SER A 298 8.92 -10.52 -15.92
CA SER A 298 8.73 -11.97 -15.74
C SER A 298 8.76 -12.35 -14.26
N ASP A 299 7.67 -12.95 -13.77
CA ASP A 299 7.58 -13.47 -12.41
C ASP A 299 8.65 -14.56 -12.17
N GLU A 300 8.94 -15.40 -13.19
CA GLU A 300 9.92 -16.47 -13.11
C GLU A 300 11.34 -15.90 -12.96
N LYS A 301 11.69 -14.87 -13.75
CA LYS A 301 12.99 -14.18 -13.62
C LYS A 301 13.09 -13.48 -12.26
N ASN A 302 12.03 -12.82 -11.81
CA ASN A 302 12.00 -12.15 -10.51
C ASN A 302 12.24 -13.14 -9.36
N LEU A 303 11.60 -14.32 -9.41
CA LEU A 303 11.84 -15.38 -8.44
C LEU A 303 13.29 -15.87 -8.49
N LEU A 304 13.76 -16.24 -9.69
CA LEU A 304 15.08 -16.80 -9.89
C LEU A 304 16.18 -15.86 -9.41
N VAL A 305 16.18 -14.60 -9.85
CA VAL A 305 17.23 -13.65 -9.48
C VAL A 305 17.19 -13.30 -8.00
N SER A 306 16.01 -13.25 -7.38
CA SER A 306 15.89 -13.06 -5.94
C SER A 306 16.52 -14.20 -5.14
N LEU A 307 16.26 -15.46 -5.55
CA LEU A 307 16.84 -16.64 -4.90
C LEU A 307 18.34 -16.74 -5.14
N LEU A 308 18.81 -16.47 -6.37
CA LEU A 308 20.25 -16.41 -6.67
C LEU A 308 20.95 -15.38 -5.78
N SER A 309 20.40 -14.16 -5.71
CA SER A 309 20.97 -13.10 -4.88
C SER A 309 21.03 -13.48 -3.39
N LYS A 310 19.97 -14.10 -2.88
CA LYS A 310 19.95 -14.61 -1.48
C LYS A 310 20.98 -15.71 -1.27
N SER A 311 21.13 -16.65 -2.23
CA SER A 311 22.13 -17.70 -2.15
C SER A 311 23.59 -17.20 -2.18
N LEU A 312 23.80 -16.07 -2.86
CA LEU A 312 25.09 -15.36 -2.88
C LEU A 312 25.36 -14.57 -1.61
N GLY A 313 24.36 -14.34 -0.75
CA GLY A 313 24.52 -13.65 0.54
C GLY A 313 23.78 -12.33 0.70
N ALA A 314 22.98 -11.89 -0.28
CA ALA A 314 22.14 -10.70 -0.14
C ALA A 314 21.21 -10.82 1.07
N LYS A 315 21.11 -9.75 1.88
CA LYS A 315 20.42 -9.81 3.19
C LYS A 315 18.91 -9.84 3.05
N LYS A 316 18.35 -9.07 2.13
CA LYS A 316 16.90 -8.92 1.92
C LYS A 316 16.57 -8.93 0.43
N ALA A 317 15.54 -9.68 0.04
CA ALA A 317 15.01 -9.71 -1.31
C ALA A 317 13.57 -9.17 -1.35
N ILE A 318 13.33 -8.19 -2.22
CA ILE A 318 12.02 -7.64 -2.54
C ILE A 318 11.68 -8.07 -3.97
N SER A 319 10.53 -8.68 -4.18
CA SER A 319 10.14 -9.15 -5.52
C SER A 319 8.78 -8.63 -5.93
N GLN A 320 8.68 -8.23 -7.19
CA GLN A 320 7.41 -7.99 -7.84
C GLN A 320 6.82 -9.31 -8.34
N VAL A 321 5.49 -9.45 -8.23
CA VAL A 321 4.73 -10.51 -8.89
C VAL A 321 3.53 -9.91 -9.62
N SER A 322 3.21 -10.44 -10.79
CA SER A 322 2.09 -9.96 -11.60
C SER A 322 0.74 -10.37 -11.01
N LYS A 323 0.65 -11.56 -10.38
CA LYS A 323 -0.57 -12.12 -9.79
C LYS A 323 -0.47 -12.20 -8.27
N GLY A 324 -1.49 -11.66 -7.57
CA GLY A 324 -1.55 -11.72 -6.11
C GLY A 324 -1.53 -13.14 -5.54
N SER A 325 -2.02 -14.14 -6.30
CA SER A 325 -1.97 -15.56 -5.90
C SER A 325 -0.55 -16.11 -5.76
N TYR A 326 0.44 -15.54 -6.44
CA TYR A 326 1.84 -15.98 -6.36
C TYR A 326 2.58 -15.42 -5.14
N MET A 327 2.07 -14.38 -4.50
CA MET A 327 2.73 -13.74 -3.35
C MET A 327 3.09 -14.77 -2.27
N LYS A 328 2.11 -15.59 -1.84
CA LYS A 328 2.34 -16.63 -0.81
C LYS A 328 3.37 -17.69 -1.23
N LEU A 329 3.47 -17.98 -2.53
CA LEU A 329 4.46 -18.94 -3.04
C LEU A 329 5.87 -18.37 -2.91
N PHE A 330 6.08 -17.12 -3.35
CA PHE A 330 7.37 -16.43 -3.26
C PHE A 330 7.82 -16.28 -1.80
N GLU A 331 6.91 -15.91 -0.90
CA GLU A 331 7.18 -15.84 0.55
C GLU A 331 7.63 -17.22 1.10
N LYS A 332 6.93 -18.29 0.73
CA LYS A 332 7.28 -19.66 1.20
C LYS A 332 8.64 -20.15 0.73
N VAL A 333 9.13 -19.70 -0.42
CA VAL A 333 10.46 -20.08 -0.92
C VAL A 333 11.56 -19.15 -0.44
N GLY A 334 11.26 -18.17 0.44
CA GLY A 334 12.26 -17.38 1.15
C GLY A 334 12.47 -15.97 0.63
N ILE A 335 11.52 -15.41 -0.17
CA ILE A 335 11.54 -14.00 -0.52
C ILE A 335 10.95 -13.20 0.64
N ASP A 336 11.69 -12.18 1.12
CA ASP A 336 11.35 -11.46 2.34
C ASP A 336 10.14 -10.53 2.15
N VAL A 337 10.02 -9.88 0.98
CA VAL A 337 8.90 -9.00 0.64
C VAL A 337 8.42 -9.26 -0.77
N VAL A 338 7.13 -9.50 -0.93
CA VAL A 338 6.51 -9.73 -2.23
C VAL A 338 5.37 -8.75 -2.45
N LEU A 339 5.40 -8.02 -3.56
CA LEU A 339 4.41 -6.99 -3.88
C LEU A 339 3.80 -7.23 -5.26
N SER A 340 2.50 -6.93 -5.40
CA SER A 340 1.79 -7.04 -6.68
C SER A 340 1.12 -5.70 -7.03
N PRO A 341 1.31 -5.20 -8.29
CA PRO A 341 0.62 -4.00 -8.75
C PRO A 341 -0.91 -4.12 -8.60
N ARG A 342 -1.47 -5.31 -8.79
CA ARG A 342 -2.92 -5.56 -8.72
C ARG A 342 -3.44 -5.47 -7.28
N THR A 343 -2.72 -6.09 -6.33
CA THR A 343 -3.08 -6.00 -4.91
C THR A 343 -2.98 -4.57 -4.40
N ILE A 344 -1.90 -3.86 -4.76
CA ILE A 344 -1.74 -2.45 -4.39
C ILE A 344 -2.86 -1.58 -4.98
N THR A 345 -3.24 -1.82 -6.24
CA THR A 345 -4.37 -1.08 -6.86
C THR A 345 -5.68 -1.31 -6.11
N TYR A 346 -5.97 -2.56 -5.76
CA TYR A 346 -7.16 -2.89 -4.98
C TYR A 346 -7.20 -2.12 -3.65
N VAL A 347 -6.09 -2.13 -2.90
CA VAL A 347 -5.98 -1.41 -1.62
C VAL A 347 -6.14 0.10 -1.83
N GLU A 348 -5.50 0.69 -2.85
CA GLU A 348 -5.64 2.12 -3.17
C GLU A 348 -7.07 2.49 -3.59
N VAL A 349 -7.74 1.65 -4.38
CA VAL A 349 -9.14 1.87 -4.72
C VAL A 349 -10.01 1.87 -3.46
N LEU A 350 -9.91 0.86 -2.60
CA LEU A 350 -10.67 0.80 -1.35
C LEU A 350 -10.43 2.02 -0.46
N ARG A 351 -9.18 2.44 -0.31
CA ARG A 351 -8.80 3.63 0.46
C ARG A 351 -9.50 4.90 -0.02
N HIS A 352 -9.70 5.03 -1.34
CA HIS A 352 -10.33 6.20 -1.92
C HIS A 352 -11.85 6.11 -2.06
N LEU A 353 -12.47 4.96 -1.79
CA LEU A 353 -13.92 4.80 -1.94
C LEU A 353 -14.73 5.54 -0.85
N ARG A 354 -14.18 5.80 0.33
CA ARG A 354 -14.89 6.44 1.46
C ARG A 354 -16.27 5.82 1.70
N LEU A 355 -16.32 4.51 1.87
CA LEU A 355 -17.56 3.73 1.88
C LEU A 355 -18.30 3.74 3.23
N MET A 356 -17.69 4.28 4.28
CA MET A 356 -18.26 4.42 5.61
C MET A 356 -18.11 5.87 6.08
N ALA A 357 -18.77 6.25 7.17
CA ALA A 357 -18.46 7.46 7.91
C ALA A 357 -17.00 7.47 8.40
N VAL A 358 -16.34 6.32 8.29
CA VAL A 358 -14.96 6.03 8.61
C VAL A 358 -14.17 5.82 7.32
N GLU A 359 -13.09 6.57 7.12
CA GLU A 359 -12.17 6.40 6.00
C GLU A 359 -11.14 5.32 6.36
N THR A 360 -11.27 4.11 5.77
CA THR A 360 -10.25 3.07 5.90
C THR A 360 -8.98 3.54 5.17
N LEU A 361 -7.89 3.65 5.92
CA LEU A 361 -6.62 4.16 5.40
C LEU A 361 -5.62 3.05 5.07
N ALA A 362 -5.65 1.95 5.80
CA ALA A 362 -4.79 0.80 5.59
C ALA A 362 -5.43 -0.49 6.14
N GLU A 363 -5.17 -1.59 5.45
CA GLU A 363 -5.33 -2.95 6.02
C GLU A 363 -3.96 -3.42 6.48
N ILE A 364 -3.92 -4.14 7.59
CA ILE A 364 -2.70 -4.60 8.24
C ILE A 364 -2.78 -6.11 8.40
N GLU A 365 -1.63 -6.77 8.32
CA GLU A 365 -1.51 -8.23 8.40
C GLU A 365 -2.55 -8.95 7.54
N LYS A 366 -2.52 -8.65 6.24
CA LYS A 366 -3.37 -9.34 5.24
C LYS A 366 -4.88 -9.25 5.56
N GLY A 367 -5.31 -8.16 6.22
CA GLY A 367 -6.71 -7.88 6.50
C GLY A 367 -7.21 -8.30 7.88
N GLU A 368 -6.35 -8.68 8.83
CA GLU A 368 -6.78 -8.97 10.21
C GLU A 368 -7.14 -7.72 11.01
N ALA A 369 -6.48 -6.61 10.72
CA ALA A 369 -6.77 -5.32 11.34
C ALA A 369 -6.80 -4.20 10.30
N VAL A 370 -7.34 -3.07 10.71
CA VAL A 370 -7.52 -1.90 9.84
C VAL A 370 -7.11 -0.63 10.57
N VAL A 371 -6.50 0.28 9.83
CA VAL A 371 -6.34 1.68 10.23
C VAL A 371 -7.40 2.50 9.52
N PHE A 372 -8.17 3.23 10.28
CA PHE A 372 -9.24 4.05 9.74
C PHE A 372 -9.31 5.42 10.42
N GLU A 373 -9.82 6.38 9.69
CA GLU A 373 -10.02 7.74 10.17
C GLU A 373 -11.50 7.95 10.50
N VAL A 374 -11.77 8.46 11.71
CA VAL A 374 -13.13 8.76 12.18
C VAL A 374 -13.18 10.15 12.80
N GLN A 375 -14.16 10.97 12.41
CA GLN A 375 -14.36 12.30 12.97
C GLN A 375 -15.18 12.24 14.25
N ILE A 376 -14.78 12.98 15.29
CA ILE A 376 -15.56 13.12 16.51
C ILE A 376 -16.73 14.07 16.25
N THR A 377 -17.96 13.57 16.38
CA THR A 377 -19.19 14.36 16.22
C THR A 377 -19.90 14.65 17.53
N LYS A 378 -19.71 13.80 18.55
CA LYS A 378 -20.38 13.90 19.86
C LYS A 378 -19.78 14.98 20.76
N ASP A 379 -20.59 15.97 21.15
CA ASP A 379 -20.17 17.04 22.06
C ASP A 379 -19.69 16.51 23.43
N LYS A 380 -20.28 15.42 23.93
CA LYS A 380 -19.92 14.81 25.23
C LYS A 380 -18.51 14.20 25.28
N LEU A 381 -17.85 14.07 24.14
CA LEU A 381 -16.47 13.57 24.04
C LEU A 381 -15.46 14.72 24.00
N SER A 382 -15.88 15.93 23.70
CA SER A 382 -15.01 17.11 23.63
C SER A 382 -14.43 17.43 25.02
N GLY A 383 -13.10 17.62 25.09
CA GLY A 383 -12.36 17.84 26.32
C GLY A 383 -12.03 16.59 27.14
N LYS A 384 -12.43 15.40 26.67
CA LYS A 384 -12.00 14.16 27.33
C LYS A 384 -10.57 13.79 26.96
N LYS A 385 -9.87 13.21 27.93
CA LYS A 385 -8.55 12.64 27.70
C LYS A 385 -8.64 11.26 27.02
N VAL A 386 -7.67 10.92 26.20
CA VAL A 386 -7.62 9.65 25.47
C VAL A 386 -7.74 8.44 26.43
N LYS A 387 -7.08 8.51 27.60
CA LYS A 387 -7.17 7.44 28.62
C LYS A 387 -8.57 7.22 29.19
N ASP A 388 -9.44 8.24 29.13
CA ASP A 388 -10.80 8.20 29.70
C ASP A 388 -11.85 7.79 28.65
N LEU A 389 -11.42 7.53 27.41
CA LEU A 389 -12.29 7.03 26.37
C LEU A 389 -12.61 5.55 26.58
N LYS A 390 -13.90 5.21 26.43
CA LYS A 390 -14.37 3.83 26.51
C LYS A 390 -14.32 3.15 25.14
N LEU A 391 -13.14 3.16 24.53
CA LEU A 391 -12.89 2.42 23.29
C LEU A 391 -12.82 0.91 23.57
N PRO A 392 -13.13 0.06 22.57
CA PRO A 392 -12.87 -1.37 22.65
C PRO A 392 -11.42 -1.66 23.04
N GLN A 393 -11.20 -2.74 23.80
CA GLN A 393 -9.87 -3.06 24.35
C GLN A 393 -8.80 -3.29 23.26
N ARG A 394 -9.23 -3.72 22.06
CA ARG A 394 -8.36 -3.97 20.91
C ARG A 394 -8.28 -2.79 19.94
N ALA A 395 -8.73 -1.59 20.35
CA ALA A 395 -8.61 -0.37 19.56
C ALA A 395 -7.57 0.58 20.17
N ILE A 396 -6.73 1.17 19.32
CA ILE A 396 -5.72 2.18 19.68
C ILE A 396 -5.92 3.42 18.82
N ILE A 397 -5.80 4.61 19.41
CA ILE A 397 -5.70 5.86 18.68
C ILE A 397 -4.21 6.10 18.35
N GLY A 398 -3.87 5.98 17.06
CA GLY A 398 -2.51 6.20 16.55
C GLY A 398 -2.22 7.64 16.15
N GLY A 399 -3.26 8.49 15.97
CA GLY A 399 -3.10 9.88 15.56
C GLY A 399 -4.36 10.70 15.77
N ILE A 400 -4.19 12.01 15.92
CA ILE A 400 -5.26 13.00 15.96
C ILE A 400 -4.96 14.08 14.92
N LEU A 401 -5.89 14.31 14.02
CA LEU A 401 -5.83 15.37 13.02
C LEU A 401 -6.78 16.49 13.47
N ARG A 402 -6.21 17.64 13.83
CA ARG A 402 -6.90 18.84 14.28
C ARG A 402 -6.61 19.99 13.34
N GLY A 403 -7.49 20.23 12.36
CA GLY A 403 -7.20 21.14 11.25
C GLY A 403 -5.95 20.69 10.48
N GLU A 404 -4.96 21.56 10.40
CA GLU A 404 -3.67 21.27 9.76
C GLU A 404 -2.68 20.57 10.71
N GLU A 405 -2.94 20.58 12.01
CA GLU A 405 -2.07 19.96 13.01
C GLU A 405 -2.27 18.45 13.07
N CYS A 406 -1.16 17.73 13.24
CA CYS A 406 -1.15 16.30 13.42
C CYS A 406 -0.43 15.94 14.71
N LEU A 407 -1.15 15.29 15.63
CA LEU A 407 -0.70 14.92 16.95
C LEU A 407 -0.63 13.40 17.10
N ILE A 408 0.40 12.92 17.76
CA ILE A 408 0.45 11.53 18.26
C ILE A 408 -0.05 11.54 19.70
N PRO A 409 -1.22 10.92 19.99
CA PRO A 409 -1.84 11.04 21.29
C PRO A 409 -1.12 10.20 22.35
N ARG A 410 -1.14 10.73 23.56
CA ARG A 410 -0.84 10.00 24.79
C ARG A 410 -2.08 9.95 25.68
N GLY A 411 -2.06 9.18 26.78
CA GLY A 411 -3.21 9.06 27.65
C GLY A 411 -3.77 10.40 28.14
N GLU A 412 -2.92 11.40 28.38
CA GLU A 412 -3.30 12.73 28.85
C GLU A 412 -3.76 13.69 27.71
N THR A 413 -3.64 13.29 26.47
CA THR A 413 -4.05 14.13 25.32
C THR A 413 -5.56 14.29 25.29
N GLU A 414 -6.04 15.52 25.18
CA GLU A 414 -7.46 15.83 25.06
C GLU A 414 -7.93 15.78 23.61
N ILE A 415 -9.13 15.24 23.40
CA ILE A 415 -9.80 15.23 22.11
C ILE A 415 -10.93 16.26 22.08
N PHE A 416 -11.22 16.79 20.90
CA PHE A 416 -12.26 17.79 20.72
C PHE A 416 -13.22 17.41 19.59
N LYS A 417 -14.44 17.92 19.66
CA LYS A 417 -15.38 17.81 18.55
C LYS A 417 -14.77 18.38 17.27
N GLY A 418 -14.87 17.67 16.17
CA GLY A 418 -14.26 18.00 14.89
C GLY A 418 -12.87 17.40 14.67
N ASP A 419 -12.18 16.92 15.72
CA ASP A 419 -10.96 16.14 15.54
C ASP A 419 -11.23 14.88 14.70
N ARG A 420 -10.30 14.54 13.85
CA ARG A 420 -10.29 13.25 13.13
C ARG A 420 -9.28 12.34 13.79
N LEU A 421 -9.77 11.24 14.33
CA LEU A 421 -8.93 10.24 14.99
C LEU A 421 -8.48 9.19 13.98
N LEU A 422 -7.20 8.90 13.97
CA LEU A 422 -6.64 7.74 13.31
C LEU A 422 -6.70 6.57 14.28
N VAL A 423 -7.58 5.62 14.04
CA VAL A 423 -7.81 4.48 14.93
C VAL A 423 -7.33 3.20 14.27
N PHE A 424 -6.64 2.40 15.05
CA PHE A 424 -6.21 1.05 14.75
C PHE A 424 -7.13 0.06 15.49
N ALA A 425 -7.74 -0.87 14.77
CA ALA A 425 -8.55 -1.93 15.39
C ALA A 425 -8.74 -3.14 14.45
N PRO A 426 -9.01 -4.34 14.98
CA PRO A 426 -9.55 -5.45 14.19
C PRO A 426 -10.89 -5.09 13.55
N TRP A 427 -11.22 -5.73 12.43
CA TRP A 427 -12.47 -5.46 11.70
C TRP A 427 -13.73 -5.62 12.53
N ASP A 428 -13.76 -6.60 13.44
CA ASP A 428 -14.90 -6.88 14.33
C ASP A 428 -15.12 -5.79 15.39
N GLU A 429 -14.17 -4.90 15.60
CA GLU A 429 -14.26 -3.78 16.54
C GLU A 429 -14.58 -2.42 15.87
N VAL A 430 -14.43 -2.31 14.55
CA VAL A 430 -14.61 -1.03 13.81
C VAL A 430 -15.98 -0.42 14.07
N GLU A 431 -17.05 -1.21 13.93
CA GLU A 431 -18.43 -0.72 14.12
C GLU A 431 -18.68 -0.22 15.55
N LYS A 432 -18.06 -0.86 16.55
CA LYS A 432 -18.17 -0.44 17.95
C LYS A 432 -17.45 0.89 18.20
N VAL A 433 -16.27 1.07 17.60
CA VAL A 433 -15.52 2.34 17.65
C VAL A 433 -16.32 3.45 16.98
N GLU A 434 -16.84 3.19 15.79
CA GLU A 434 -17.67 4.12 15.04
C GLU A 434 -18.89 4.58 15.85
N ARG A 435 -19.67 3.63 16.36
CA ARG A 435 -20.85 3.91 17.21
C ARG A 435 -20.51 4.68 18.48
N TYR A 436 -19.30 4.51 19.02
CA TYR A 436 -18.86 5.24 20.21
C TYR A 436 -18.46 6.68 19.90
N LEU A 437 -17.78 6.94 18.76
CA LEU A 437 -17.19 8.24 18.40
C LEU A 437 -18.16 9.14 17.61
N LEU A 438 -18.98 8.56 16.72
CA LEU A 438 -20.03 9.24 15.95
C LEU A 438 -21.34 9.30 16.71
#